data_c2acf0c93da9291ab2c186f8aa413891
#
_entry.id   c2acf0c93da9291ab2c186f8aa413891
#
_cell.length_a   1.000
_cell.length_b   1.000
_cell.length_c   1.000
_cell.angle_alpha   90.00
_cell.angle_beta   90.00
_cell.angle_gamma   90.00
#
_symmetry.space_group_name_H-M   'P 1'
#
loop_
_entity.id
_entity.type
_entity.pdbx_description
1 polymer ?
#
loop_
_entity_poly.entity_id
_entity_poly.type
_entity_poly.pdbx_seq_one_letter_code
_entity_poly.pdbx_strand_id
1 'polypeptide(L)'
;YLKENGITPKWIQVGNETRNGFLWTVESNEYGWPKLDENGNTTIIESMGHVVNNPEQYAGLFAAGYDACKSVFPDAIVMVHLDNGFDKDLYDFNLGVLKAGGAKWDMIGMSLYPYWAMDGGFRDDAETTITDCIENIKHVGKKFGCDVMIVETGFLVDESKPEVMEESRRQLARVIRESIENTDGICKGVF
;
A
#
# COMPACT_ATOMS: atom_id res chain seq x y z
N TYR A 1 -4.53 4.43 25.13
CA TYR A 1 -4.02 3.10 25.51
C TYR A 1 -2.50 2.96 25.30
N LEU A 2 -1.96 3.09 24.07
CA LEU A 2 -0.52 2.92 23.82
C LEU A 2 0.33 3.86 24.66
N LYS A 3 -0.01 5.16 24.65
CA LYS A 3 0.71 6.19 25.40
C LYS A 3 0.64 5.96 26.93
N GLU A 4 -0.52 5.56 27.44
CA GLU A 4 -0.73 5.24 28.85
C GLU A 4 0.07 4.02 29.32
N ASN A 5 0.39 3.12 28.39
CA ASN A 5 1.21 1.93 28.64
C ASN A 5 2.69 2.12 28.27
N GLY A 6 3.13 3.35 28.00
CA GLY A 6 4.53 3.67 27.71
C GLY A 6 5.01 3.20 26.34
N ILE A 7 4.09 2.87 25.42
CA ILE A 7 4.42 2.43 24.07
C ILE A 7 4.42 3.65 23.15
N THR A 8 5.56 3.92 22.52
CA THR A 8 5.72 5.01 21.56
C THR A 8 6.01 4.43 20.18
N PRO A 9 5.03 4.41 19.27
CA PRO A 9 5.26 3.92 17.91
C PRO A 9 6.18 4.86 17.15
N LYS A 10 7.10 4.30 16.39
CA LYS A 10 7.94 5.06 15.46
C LYS A 10 7.20 5.35 14.15
N TRP A 11 6.43 4.37 13.69
CA TRP A 11 5.61 4.47 12.49
C TRP A 11 4.16 4.18 12.82
N ILE A 12 3.26 4.91 12.19
CA ILE A 12 1.81 4.69 12.29
C ILE A 12 1.23 4.70 10.89
N GLN A 13 0.56 3.64 10.52
CA GLN A 13 -0.12 3.52 9.24
C GLN A 13 -1.59 3.88 9.42
N VAL A 14 -2.08 4.84 8.64
CA VAL A 14 -3.49 5.24 8.62
C VAL A 14 -4.22 4.46 7.55
N GLY A 15 -4.98 3.46 7.98
CA GLY A 15 -5.64 2.50 7.09
C GLY A 15 -4.69 1.41 6.59
N ASN A 16 -5.23 0.46 5.84
CA ASN A 16 -4.51 -0.64 5.21
C ASN A 16 -4.95 -0.75 3.77
N GLU A 17 -3.97 -0.69 2.83
CA GLU A 17 -4.21 -0.85 1.39
C GLU A 17 -5.39 -0.01 0.87
N THR A 18 -5.34 1.29 1.14
CA THR A 18 -6.48 2.19 0.97
C THR A 18 -6.70 2.69 -0.46
N ARG A 19 -6.30 1.90 -1.48
CA ARG A 19 -6.47 2.30 -2.88
C ARG A 19 -7.91 2.61 -3.27
N ASN A 20 -8.87 1.93 -2.65
CA ASN A 20 -10.31 2.17 -2.86
C ASN A 20 -10.90 3.19 -1.88
N GLY A 21 -10.10 3.65 -0.90
CA GLY A 21 -10.52 4.62 0.11
C GLY A 21 -10.85 4.01 1.46
N PHE A 22 -11.68 4.74 2.23
CA PHE A 22 -12.10 4.38 3.59
C PHE A 22 -13.61 4.30 3.70
N LEU A 23 -14.11 3.55 4.70
CA LEU A 23 -15.52 3.53 5.10
C LEU A 23 -16.48 3.39 3.91
N TRP A 24 -16.18 2.47 3.02
CA TRP A 24 -17.05 2.07 1.93
C TRP A 24 -17.48 0.62 2.12
N THR A 25 -18.70 0.29 1.73
CA THR A 25 -19.26 -1.04 1.83
C THR A 25 -19.58 -1.62 0.47
N VAL A 26 -19.51 -2.93 0.39
CA VAL A 26 -19.82 -3.69 -0.83
C VAL A 26 -20.89 -4.71 -0.56
N GLU A 27 -21.64 -5.08 -1.58
CA GLU A 27 -22.50 -6.23 -1.51
C GLU A 27 -21.64 -7.48 -1.30
N SER A 28 -22.01 -8.30 -0.30
CA SER A 28 -21.24 -9.49 0.06
C SER A 28 -22.06 -10.75 -0.18
N ASN A 29 -21.36 -11.86 -0.45
CA ASN A 29 -21.95 -13.19 -0.51
C ASN A 29 -22.12 -13.79 0.90
N GLU A 30 -22.64 -14.99 0.99
CA GLU A 30 -22.88 -15.71 2.26
C GLU A 30 -21.63 -15.97 3.11
N TYR A 31 -20.43 -15.89 2.50
CA TYR A 31 -19.13 -16.04 3.18
C TYR A 31 -18.48 -14.72 3.58
N GLY A 32 -19.16 -13.57 3.33
CA GLY A 32 -18.63 -12.25 3.61
C GLY A 32 -17.66 -11.70 2.55
N TRP A 33 -17.46 -12.41 1.43
CA TRP A 33 -16.64 -11.94 0.32
C TRP A 33 -17.42 -10.97 -0.57
N PRO A 34 -16.75 -9.94 -1.15
CA PRO A 34 -17.37 -9.05 -2.10
C PRO A 34 -18.03 -9.79 -3.26
N LYS A 35 -19.26 -9.43 -3.58
CA LYS A 35 -19.86 -9.85 -4.84
C LYS A 35 -19.30 -9.05 -5.98
N LEU A 36 -18.98 -9.73 -7.06
CA LEU A 36 -18.54 -9.11 -8.30
C LEU A 36 -19.70 -9.03 -9.30
N ASP A 37 -19.73 -7.96 -10.07
CA ASP A 37 -20.64 -7.82 -11.21
C ASP A 37 -20.20 -8.72 -12.39
N GLU A 38 -20.93 -8.65 -13.49
CA GLU A 38 -20.61 -9.42 -14.71
C GLU A 38 -19.26 -9.06 -15.37
N ASN A 39 -18.66 -7.91 -14.98
CA ASN A 39 -17.37 -7.44 -15.45
C ASN A 39 -16.24 -7.70 -14.43
N GLY A 40 -16.55 -8.37 -13.32
CA GLY A 40 -15.60 -8.67 -12.25
C GLY A 40 -15.36 -7.51 -11.27
N ASN A 41 -16.17 -6.45 -11.30
CA ASN A 41 -16.06 -5.33 -10.38
C ASN A 41 -16.88 -5.55 -9.12
N THR A 42 -16.39 -5.01 -8.01
CA THR A 42 -17.10 -5.02 -6.73
C THR A 42 -18.30 -4.09 -6.77
N THR A 43 -19.47 -4.59 -6.34
CA THR A 43 -20.70 -3.78 -6.21
C THR A 43 -20.63 -2.97 -4.91
N ILE A 44 -20.48 -1.66 -5.03
CA ILE A 44 -20.42 -0.73 -3.88
C ILE A 44 -21.82 -0.35 -3.44
N ILE A 45 -22.18 -0.61 -2.18
CA ILE A 45 -23.47 -0.22 -1.58
C ILE A 45 -23.38 1.21 -1.03
N GLU A 46 -22.32 1.50 -0.27
CA GLU A 46 -22.03 2.81 0.28
C GLU A 46 -20.59 3.21 -0.07
N SER A 47 -20.39 4.48 -0.32
CA SER A 47 -19.12 5.00 -0.79
C SER A 47 -18.63 6.23 -0.02
N MET A 48 -18.91 6.30 1.29
CA MET A 48 -18.63 7.49 2.11
C MET A 48 -17.21 8.01 1.96
N GLY A 49 -16.23 7.15 1.95
CA GLY A 49 -14.82 7.51 1.75
C GLY A 49 -14.18 6.82 0.55
N HIS A 50 -14.98 6.42 -0.46
CA HIS A 50 -14.43 5.79 -1.67
C HIS A 50 -13.70 6.82 -2.53
N VAL A 51 -12.48 6.49 -2.96
CA VAL A 51 -11.58 7.43 -3.63
C VAL A 51 -12.14 8.04 -4.91
N VAL A 52 -12.91 7.28 -5.69
CA VAL A 52 -13.51 7.75 -6.95
C VAL A 52 -14.83 8.48 -6.71
N ASN A 53 -15.71 7.90 -5.86
CA ASN A 53 -17.07 8.41 -5.68
C ASN A 53 -17.14 9.60 -4.73
N ASN A 54 -16.26 9.66 -3.73
CA ASN A 54 -16.19 10.72 -2.73
C ASN A 54 -14.73 11.11 -2.40
N PRO A 55 -13.98 11.65 -3.35
CA PRO A 55 -12.56 11.94 -3.20
C PRO A 55 -12.25 12.93 -2.07
N GLU A 56 -13.11 13.92 -1.87
CA GLU A 56 -12.96 14.90 -0.78
C GLU A 56 -13.10 14.25 0.61
N GLN A 57 -14.05 13.34 0.75
CA GLN A 57 -14.23 12.60 2.00
C GLN A 57 -13.11 11.60 2.24
N TYR A 58 -12.62 10.92 1.18
CA TYR A 58 -11.43 10.07 1.28
C TYR A 58 -10.24 10.86 1.85
N ALA A 59 -9.94 12.02 1.27
CA ALA A 59 -8.86 12.88 1.73
C ALA A 59 -9.10 13.41 3.15
N GLY A 60 -10.34 13.81 3.48
CA GLY A 60 -10.72 14.29 4.80
C GLY A 60 -10.59 13.22 5.89
N LEU A 61 -10.98 11.97 5.61
CA LEU A 61 -10.82 10.84 6.54
C LEU A 61 -9.35 10.54 6.81
N PHE A 62 -8.52 10.52 5.75
CA PHE A 62 -7.08 10.35 5.93
C PHE A 62 -6.47 11.49 6.75
N ALA A 63 -6.82 12.75 6.45
CA ALA A 63 -6.33 13.93 7.18
C ALA A 63 -6.71 13.87 8.67
N ALA A 64 -7.95 13.48 9.00
CA ALA A 64 -8.39 13.30 10.38
C ALA A 64 -7.57 12.22 11.10
N GLY A 65 -7.27 11.10 10.42
CA GLY A 65 -6.40 10.06 10.96
C GLY A 65 -4.97 10.55 11.21
N TYR A 66 -4.40 11.28 10.25
CA TYR A 66 -3.07 11.90 10.38
C TYR A 66 -3.02 12.85 11.59
N ASP A 67 -3.95 13.78 11.69
CA ASP A 67 -4.00 14.76 12.78
C ASP A 67 -4.19 14.09 14.14
N ALA A 68 -5.04 13.06 14.22
CA ALA A 68 -5.22 12.27 15.43
C ALA A 68 -3.90 11.58 15.85
N CYS A 69 -3.17 10.97 14.93
CA CYS A 69 -1.88 10.36 15.21
C CYS A 69 -0.87 11.39 15.73
N LYS A 70 -0.75 12.52 15.05
CA LYS A 70 0.18 13.60 15.43
C LYS A 70 -0.19 14.27 16.75
N SER A 71 -1.47 14.35 17.11
CA SER A 71 -1.90 14.89 18.39
C SER A 71 -1.44 14.05 19.58
N VAL A 72 -1.32 12.75 19.41
CA VAL A 72 -0.90 11.81 20.48
C VAL A 72 0.60 11.52 20.42
N PHE A 73 1.13 11.33 19.24
CA PHE A 73 2.53 10.97 18.94
C PHE A 73 3.12 11.92 17.90
N PRO A 74 3.50 13.15 18.30
CA PRO A 74 3.94 14.17 17.35
C PRO A 74 5.19 13.78 16.55
N ASP A 75 6.05 12.95 17.13
CA ASP A 75 7.29 12.50 16.50
C ASP A 75 7.14 11.23 15.67
N ALA A 76 5.98 10.57 15.70
CA ALA A 76 5.74 9.39 14.89
C ALA A 76 5.65 9.74 13.41
N ILE A 77 6.21 8.88 12.57
CA ILE A 77 6.10 8.96 11.10
C ILE A 77 4.75 8.36 10.71
N VAL A 78 3.86 9.18 10.15
CA VAL A 78 2.53 8.75 9.72
C VAL A 78 2.56 8.40 8.24
N MET A 79 2.15 7.17 7.92
CA MET A 79 2.20 6.61 6.58
C MET A 79 0.82 6.53 5.93
N VAL A 80 0.77 6.86 4.64
CA VAL A 80 -0.28 6.40 3.74
C VAL A 80 0.12 5.04 3.18
N HIS A 81 -0.80 4.09 3.10
CA HIS A 81 -0.51 2.74 2.63
C HIS A 81 -1.42 2.35 1.46
N LEU A 82 -0.79 1.99 0.35
CA LEU A 82 -1.44 1.50 -0.85
C LEU A 82 -0.84 0.15 -1.25
N ASP A 83 -1.67 -0.70 -1.83
CA ASP A 83 -1.24 -1.96 -2.43
C ASP A 83 -0.73 -1.78 -3.86
N ASN A 84 -0.40 -2.91 -4.51
CA ASN A 84 0.11 -2.92 -5.89
C ASN A 84 1.27 -1.93 -6.12
N GLY A 85 2.33 -2.02 -5.30
CA GLY A 85 3.48 -1.12 -5.34
C GLY A 85 4.12 -0.94 -6.72
N PHE A 86 3.86 -1.87 -7.65
CA PHE A 86 4.28 -1.82 -9.05
C PHE A 86 3.42 -0.92 -9.95
N ASP A 87 2.23 -0.48 -9.49
CA ASP A 87 1.29 0.28 -10.31
C ASP A 87 1.45 1.79 -10.08
N LYS A 88 2.28 2.39 -10.91
CA LYS A 88 2.59 3.81 -10.85
C LYS A 88 1.36 4.71 -11.01
N ASP A 89 0.44 4.35 -11.89
CA ASP A 89 -0.74 5.17 -12.18
C ASP A 89 -1.73 5.16 -11.00
N LEU A 90 -1.87 4.01 -10.34
CA LEU A 90 -2.63 3.87 -9.10
C LEU A 90 -2.08 4.81 -8.02
N TYR A 91 -0.76 4.84 -7.83
CA TYR A 91 -0.13 5.71 -6.83
C TYR A 91 -0.27 7.19 -7.20
N ASP A 92 -0.05 7.53 -8.46
CA ASP A 92 -0.22 8.90 -8.93
C ASP A 92 -1.65 9.42 -8.74
N PHE A 93 -2.64 8.57 -8.99
CA PHE A 93 -4.04 8.90 -8.80
C PHE A 93 -4.38 9.07 -7.31
N ASN A 94 -4.14 8.05 -6.48
CA ASN A 94 -4.53 8.08 -5.07
C ASN A 94 -3.83 9.19 -4.28
N LEU A 95 -2.51 9.28 -4.39
CA LEU A 95 -1.74 10.32 -3.70
C LEU A 95 -2.07 11.71 -4.26
N GLY A 96 -2.40 11.81 -5.54
CA GLY A 96 -2.90 13.03 -6.17
C GLY A 96 -4.22 13.51 -5.55
N VAL A 97 -5.18 12.60 -5.35
CA VAL A 97 -6.46 12.89 -4.69
C VAL A 97 -6.25 13.35 -3.25
N LEU A 98 -5.44 12.63 -2.48
CA LEU A 98 -5.12 12.99 -1.09
C LEU A 98 -4.49 14.39 -1.02
N LYS A 99 -3.51 14.67 -1.88
CA LYS A 99 -2.82 15.96 -1.93
C LYS A 99 -3.75 17.09 -2.33
N ALA A 100 -4.61 16.88 -3.33
CA ALA A 100 -5.61 17.87 -3.76
C ALA A 100 -6.62 18.20 -2.65
N GLY A 101 -7.00 17.21 -1.82
CA GLY A 101 -7.84 17.38 -0.64
C GLY A 101 -7.10 17.93 0.59
N GLY A 102 -5.82 18.30 0.47
CA GLY A 102 -5.04 18.90 1.56
C GLY A 102 -4.52 17.92 2.61
N ALA A 103 -4.63 16.62 2.38
CA ALA A 103 -4.09 15.60 3.27
C ALA A 103 -2.56 15.65 3.31
N LYS A 104 -1.99 15.25 4.45
CA LYS A 104 -0.54 15.20 4.70
C LYS A 104 -0.15 13.80 5.13
N TRP A 105 1.04 13.38 4.77
CA TRP A 105 1.70 12.17 5.24
C TRP A 105 3.20 12.41 5.33
N ASP A 106 3.87 11.59 6.12
CA ASP A 106 5.33 11.70 6.29
C ASP A 106 6.07 10.66 5.45
N MET A 107 5.41 9.54 5.11
CA MET A 107 6.00 8.42 4.37
C MET A 107 4.93 7.71 3.55
N ILE A 108 5.32 7.08 2.45
CA ILE A 108 4.46 6.20 1.64
C ILE A 108 4.80 4.75 1.96
N GLY A 109 3.79 3.98 2.37
CA GLY A 109 3.84 2.53 2.50
C GLY A 109 3.33 1.85 1.23
N MET A 110 4.01 0.79 0.81
CA MET A 110 3.65 -0.02 -0.37
C MET A 110 3.53 -1.49 0.01
N SER A 111 2.49 -2.18 -0.47
CA SER A 111 2.49 -3.64 -0.54
C SER A 111 3.07 -4.10 -1.88
N LEU A 112 3.91 -5.12 -1.83
CA LEU A 112 4.47 -5.77 -3.01
C LEU A 112 4.34 -7.28 -2.89
N TYR A 113 3.39 -7.86 -3.58
CA TYR A 113 3.14 -9.29 -3.64
C TYR A 113 3.22 -9.79 -5.10
N PRO A 114 4.42 -10.12 -5.61
CA PRO A 114 4.58 -10.54 -7.01
C PRO A 114 3.73 -11.75 -7.39
N TYR A 115 3.60 -12.73 -6.48
CA TYR A 115 2.75 -13.89 -6.72
C TYR A 115 1.28 -13.50 -6.93
N TRP A 116 0.71 -12.67 -6.07
CA TRP A 116 -0.67 -12.24 -6.19
C TRP A 116 -0.92 -11.33 -7.39
N ALA A 117 0.10 -10.59 -7.81
CA ALA A 117 0.02 -9.77 -9.01
C ALA A 117 -0.13 -10.64 -10.27
N MET A 118 0.56 -11.78 -10.32
CA MET A 118 0.45 -12.75 -11.42
C MET A 118 -0.85 -13.55 -11.34
N ASP A 119 -1.20 -14.08 -10.16
CA ASP A 119 -2.40 -14.90 -9.94
C ASP A 119 -3.69 -14.10 -10.21
N GLY A 120 -3.69 -12.81 -9.87
CA GLY A 120 -4.78 -11.88 -10.16
C GLY A 120 -4.81 -11.36 -11.60
N GLY A 121 -3.87 -11.77 -12.46
CA GLY A 121 -3.80 -11.36 -13.86
C GLY A 121 -3.38 -9.90 -14.09
N PHE A 122 -2.81 -9.24 -13.09
CA PHE A 122 -2.31 -7.86 -13.20
C PHE A 122 -0.92 -7.80 -13.83
N ARG A 123 -0.14 -8.88 -13.73
CA ARG A 123 1.24 -8.99 -14.19
C ARG A 123 1.53 -10.36 -14.79
N ASP A 124 2.47 -10.41 -15.74
CA ASP A 124 2.86 -11.64 -16.41
C ASP A 124 3.97 -12.40 -15.65
N ASP A 125 4.83 -11.66 -14.94
CA ASP A 125 5.97 -12.24 -14.23
C ASP A 125 6.39 -11.42 -13.00
N ALA A 126 7.09 -12.09 -12.07
CA ALA A 126 7.57 -11.47 -10.83
C ALA A 126 8.75 -10.51 -11.05
N GLU A 127 9.58 -10.77 -12.07
CA GLU A 127 10.81 -9.99 -12.32
C GLU A 127 10.47 -8.55 -12.72
N THR A 128 9.55 -8.39 -13.68
CA THR A 128 9.06 -7.07 -14.11
C THR A 128 8.23 -6.42 -13.00
N THR A 129 7.43 -7.18 -12.25
CA THR A 129 6.66 -6.67 -11.10
C THR A 129 7.58 -6.03 -10.05
N ILE A 130 8.68 -6.69 -9.71
CA ILE A 130 9.67 -6.15 -8.76
C ILE A 130 10.35 -4.90 -9.35
N THR A 131 10.77 -4.97 -10.61
CA THR A 131 11.41 -3.84 -11.30
C THR A 131 10.52 -2.61 -11.31
N ASP A 132 9.26 -2.76 -11.70
CA ASP A 132 8.29 -1.67 -11.74
C ASP A 132 8.03 -1.07 -10.35
N CYS A 133 8.01 -1.90 -9.29
CA CYS A 133 7.91 -1.40 -7.93
C CYS A 133 9.11 -0.55 -7.53
N ILE A 134 10.34 -0.99 -7.83
CA ILE A 134 11.56 -0.22 -7.57
C ILE A 134 11.55 1.13 -8.31
N GLU A 135 11.10 1.15 -9.57
CA GLU A 135 10.94 2.39 -10.33
C GLU A 135 9.83 3.27 -9.74
N ASN A 136 8.73 2.69 -9.29
CA ASN A 136 7.64 3.44 -8.66
C ASN A 136 8.07 4.07 -7.32
N ILE A 137 8.86 3.37 -6.51
CA ILE A 137 9.45 3.95 -5.28
C ILE A 137 10.19 5.24 -5.59
N LYS A 138 11.08 5.22 -6.60
CA LYS A 138 11.82 6.43 -7.03
C LYS A 138 10.88 7.52 -7.53
N HIS A 139 9.89 7.13 -8.32
CA HIS A 139 8.93 8.06 -8.90
C HIS A 139 8.13 8.79 -7.81
N VAL A 140 7.44 8.06 -6.95
CA VAL A 140 6.57 8.69 -5.93
C VAL A 140 7.37 9.44 -4.87
N GLY A 141 8.51 8.89 -4.46
CA GLY A 141 9.39 9.57 -3.49
C GLY A 141 9.87 10.92 -4.01
N LYS A 142 10.28 11.01 -5.27
CA LYS A 142 10.68 12.27 -5.92
C LYS A 142 9.47 13.19 -6.15
N LYS A 143 8.34 12.66 -6.62
CA LYS A 143 7.14 13.46 -6.95
C LYS A 143 6.48 14.07 -5.72
N PHE A 144 6.42 13.32 -4.63
CA PHE A 144 5.75 13.77 -3.40
C PHE A 144 6.72 14.28 -2.33
N GLY A 145 8.04 14.10 -2.53
CA GLY A 145 9.07 14.63 -1.66
C GLY A 145 9.14 13.96 -0.29
N CYS A 146 8.92 12.65 -0.23
CA CYS A 146 8.94 11.87 1.01
C CYS A 146 9.58 10.50 0.84
N ASP A 147 9.95 9.90 1.96
CA ASP A 147 10.48 8.54 2.00
C ASP A 147 9.39 7.51 1.69
N VAL A 148 9.82 6.33 1.26
CA VAL A 148 8.98 5.18 0.93
C VAL A 148 9.43 3.97 1.74
N MET A 149 8.51 3.06 2.04
CA MET A 149 8.81 1.77 2.65
C MET A 149 7.93 0.69 2.01
N ILE A 150 8.49 -0.47 1.71
CA ILE A 150 7.69 -1.66 1.44
C ILE A 150 7.25 -2.19 2.80
N VAL A 151 5.97 -1.99 3.14
CA VAL A 151 5.42 -2.34 4.46
C VAL A 151 4.79 -3.71 4.50
N GLU A 152 4.54 -4.29 3.33
CA GLU A 152 4.07 -5.67 3.18
C GLU A 152 4.70 -6.30 1.96
N THR A 153 5.18 -7.53 2.11
CA THR A 153 5.61 -8.37 0.98
C THR A 153 5.45 -9.83 1.33
N GLY A 154 5.40 -10.68 0.31
CA GLY A 154 5.32 -12.11 0.49
C GLY A 154 5.52 -12.86 -0.81
N PHE A 155 5.90 -14.13 -0.67
CA PHE A 155 6.19 -15.02 -1.80
C PHE A 155 5.56 -16.38 -1.53
N LEU A 156 5.37 -17.14 -2.61
CA LEU A 156 4.77 -18.46 -2.50
C LEU A 156 5.67 -19.39 -1.67
N VAL A 157 5.04 -20.10 -0.73
CA VAL A 157 5.68 -21.15 0.07
C VAL A 157 5.03 -22.48 -0.28
N ASP A 158 5.82 -23.41 -0.82
CA ASP A 158 5.42 -24.78 -1.10
C ASP A 158 6.55 -25.71 -0.73
N GLU A 159 6.53 -26.24 0.48
CA GLU A 159 7.59 -27.13 1.00
C GLU A 159 7.73 -28.44 0.21
N SER A 160 6.70 -28.83 -0.55
CA SER A 160 6.75 -30.00 -1.43
C SER A 160 7.51 -29.74 -2.75
N LYS A 161 7.82 -28.48 -3.04
CA LYS A 161 8.47 -28.03 -4.28
C LYS A 161 9.72 -27.20 -3.98
N PRO A 162 10.88 -27.82 -3.83
CA PRO A 162 12.13 -27.10 -3.51
C PRO A 162 12.47 -25.97 -4.49
N GLU A 163 12.12 -26.12 -5.77
CA GLU A 163 12.33 -25.10 -6.80
C GLU A 163 11.50 -23.84 -6.55
N VAL A 164 10.26 -23.97 -6.05
CA VAL A 164 9.39 -22.84 -5.69
C VAL A 164 9.98 -22.12 -4.48
N MET A 165 10.47 -22.86 -3.50
CA MET A 165 11.10 -22.28 -2.32
C MET A 165 12.38 -21.51 -2.64
N GLU A 166 13.18 -22.04 -3.56
CA GLU A 166 14.43 -21.39 -3.99
C GLU A 166 14.13 -20.11 -4.79
N GLU A 167 13.16 -20.15 -5.69
CA GLU A 167 12.72 -18.97 -6.44
C GLU A 167 12.16 -17.90 -5.53
N SER A 168 11.32 -18.25 -4.55
CA SER A 168 10.76 -17.32 -3.58
C SER A 168 11.85 -16.65 -2.74
N ARG A 169 12.86 -17.42 -2.30
CA ARG A 169 14.03 -16.84 -1.59
C ARG A 169 14.82 -15.88 -2.46
N ARG A 170 15.03 -16.23 -3.72
CA ARG A 170 15.75 -15.40 -4.69
C ARG A 170 15.02 -14.06 -4.91
N GLN A 171 13.71 -14.12 -5.10
CA GLN A 171 12.87 -12.93 -5.29
C GLN A 171 12.83 -12.05 -4.04
N LEU A 172 12.65 -12.62 -2.86
CA LEU A 172 12.69 -11.88 -1.60
C LEU A 172 14.04 -11.17 -1.40
N ALA A 173 15.13 -11.89 -1.62
CA ALA A 173 16.47 -11.31 -1.51
C ALA A 173 16.68 -10.18 -2.52
N ARG A 174 16.11 -10.29 -3.72
CA ARG A 174 16.13 -9.24 -4.74
C ARG A 174 15.35 -8.01 -4.28
N VAL A 175 14.12 -8.18 -3.79
CA VAL A 175 13.29 -7.06 -3.29
C VAL A 175 14.04 -6.31 -2.19
N ILE A 176 14.57 -7.01 -1.18
CA ILE A 176 15.29 -6.38 -0.07
C ILE A 176 16.51 -5.61 -0.58
N ARG A 177 17.33 -6.23 -1.43
CA ARG A 177 18.56 -5.61 -1.94
C ARG A 177 18.25 -4.40 -2.82
N GLU A 178 17.41 -4.57 -3.85
CA GLU A 178 17.19 -3.53 -4.84
C GLU A 178 16.38 -2.34 -4.30
N SER A 179 15.47 -2.58 -3.35
CA SER A 179 14.77 -1.48 -2.69
C SER A 179 15.69 -0.57 -1.88
N ILE A 180 16.81 -1.12 -1.38
CA ILE A 180 17.83 -0.33 -0.66
C ILE A 180 18.85 0.29 -1.61
N GLU A 181 19.40 -0.52 -2.54
CA GLU A 181 20.52 -0.11 -3.39
C GLU A 181 20.11 0.74 -4.59
N ASN A 182 18.92 0.51 -5.15
CA ASN A 182 18.50 1.08 -6.43
C ASN A 182 17.42 2.16 -6.34
N THR A 183 17.19 2.73 -5.14
CA THR A 183 16.14 3.75 -4.93
C THR A 183 16.67 5.12 -4.51
N ASP A 184 17.95 5.39 -4.72
CA ASP A 184 18.60 6.67 -4.38
C ASP A 184 18.41 7.05 -2.88
N GLY A 185 18.29 6.05 -1.99
CA GLY A 185 18.06 6.24 -0.56
C GLY A 185 16.62 6.63 -0.19
N ILE A 186 15.69 6.62 -1.14
CA ILE A 186 14.27 6.94 -0.92
C ILE A 186 13.59 5.82 -0.13
N CYS A 187 13.85 4.55 -0.47
CA CYS A 187 13.32 3.43 0.29
C CYS A 187 14.07 3.29 1.63
N LYS A 188 13.30 3.19 2.73
CA LYS A 188 13.89 3.05 4.08
C LYS A 188 13.89 1.62 4.59
N GLY A 189 13.37 0.69 3.84
CA GLY A 189 13.39 -0.72 4.16
C GLY A 189 12.23 -1.51 3.62
N VAL A 190 12.27 -2.80 3.96
CA VAL A 190 11.21 -3.78 3.71
C VAL A 190 10.83 -4.37 5.05
N PHE A 191 9.53 -4.44 5.31
CA PHE A 191 8.97 -4.95 6.56
C PHE A 191 8.21 -6.24 6.34
#